data_42c8285f9811b60a54489123275b3637
#
_entry.id   42c8285f9811b60a54489123275b3637
#
_cell.length_a   1.000
_cell.length_b   1.000
_cell.length_c   1.000
_cell.angle_alpha   90.00
_cell.angle_beta   90.00
_cell.angle_gamma   90.00
#
_symmetry.space_group_name_H-M   'P 1'
#
loop_
_entity.id
_entity.type
_entity.pdbx_description
1 polymer ?
#
loop_
_entity_poly.entity_id
_entity_poly.type
_entity_poly.pdbx_seq_one_letter_code
_entity_poly.pdbx_strand_id
1 'polypeptide(L)'
;ADTDNLGLLAQVLTSGRNSRLYKRLVFDDQIATNVGAFVSEGEIGSQFMIIATAKPGQDLAEIEAIIDEEVARLLADGPTAIELERARTSTGSGYVRGLERIGGFGGKSDLLAEGEVYHNDPGAWRVSYQRVLDARPADLVAAGREWLMDGSYTLEVLPFPEYSAAATGADRSQMPAATEMPMAGFPDFERVTLSNGLQVI
;
A
#
# COMPACT_ATOMS: atom_id res chain seq x y z
N ALA A 1 -13.55 12.49 -0.39
CA ALA A 1 -12.72 13.71 -0.36
C ALA A 1 -11.57 13.56 0.64
N ASP A 2 -11.85 13.10 1.84
CA ASP A 2 -10.84 13.02 2.90
C ASP A 2 -9.79 11.94 2.60
N THR A 3 -10.21 10.80 2.07
CA THR A 3 -9.29 9.74 1.62
C THR A 3 -8.32 10.22 0.54
N ASP A 4 -8.76 11.04 -0.41
CA ASP A 4 -7.88 11.64 -1.43
C ASP A 4 -6.83 12.55 -0.78
N ASN A 5 -7.25 13.42 0.16
CA ASN A 5 -6.35 14.33 0.88
C ASN A 5 -5.39 13.59 1.81
N LEU A 6 -5.87 12.57 2.53
CA LEU A 6 -5.05 11.70 3.36
C LEU A 6 -4.05 10.89 2.52
N GLY A 7 -4.45 10.44 1.34
CA GLY A 7 -3.55 9.80 0.37
C GLY A 7 -2.41 10.72 -0.07
N LEU A 8 -2.70 12.00 -0.31
CA LEU A 8 -1.66 13.00 -0.61
C LEU A 8 -0.76 13.28 0.60
N LEU A 9 -1.29 13.31 1.84
CA LEU A 9 -0.47 13.39 3.06
C LEU A 9 0.49 12.20 3.18
N ALA A 10 0.00 10.98 2.92
CA ALA A 10 0.82 9.79 2.92
C ALA A 10 1.97 9.89 1.90
N GLN A 11 1.70 10.45 0.71
CA GLN A 11 2.72 10.71 -0.31
C GLN A 11 3.78 11.71 0.17
N VAL A 12 3.37 12.79 0.82
CA VAL A 12 4.30 13.80 1.38
C VAL A 12 5.18 13.18 2.45
N LEU A 13 4.62 12.31 3.29
CA LEU A 13 5.35 11.65 4.38
C LEU A 13 6.36 10.62 3.88
N THR A 14 6.03 9.82 2.87
CA THR A 14 6.83 8.63 2.58
C THR A 14 7.16 8.37 1.11
N SER A 15 6.62 9.13 0.15
CA SER A 15 6.85 8.85 -1.26
C SER A 15 8.16 9.45 -1.76
N GLY A 16 9.10 8.56 -2.08
CA GLY A 16 10.41 8.92 -2.61
C GLY A 16 11.41 9.37 -1.54
N ARG A 17 12.68 9.47 -1.95
CA ARG A 17 13.82 9.70 -1.04
C ARG A 17 13.81 11.06 -0.34
N ASN A 18 13.07 12.02 -0.85
CA ASN A 18 12.97 13.38 -0.30
C ASN A 18 11.68 13.59 0.52
N SER A 19 10.90 12.54 0.76
CA SER A 19 9.74 12.59 1.64
C SER A 19 10.18 12.69 3.10
N ARG A 20 9.33 13.27 3.94
CA ARG A 20 9.72 13.67 5.30
C ARG A 20 10.24 12.49 6.15
N LEU A 21 9.43 11.44 6.27
CA LEU A 21 9.79 10.28 7.07
C LEU A 21 10.91 9.45 6.43
N TYR A 22 10.90 9.27 5.11
CA TYR A 22 11.96 8.52 4.45
C TYR A 22 13.31 9.21 4.62
N LYS A 23 13.33 10.53 4.40
CA LYS A 23 14.56 11.31 4.60
C LYS A 23 15.05 11.19 6.04
N ARG A 24 14.19 11.39 7.04
CA ARG A 24 14.56 11.36 8.44
C ARG A 24 14.99 9.96 8.89
N LEU A 25 14.12 8.96 8.76
CA LEU A 25 14.34 7.62 9.34
C LEU A 25 15.34 6.76 8.57
N VAL A 26 15.36 6.88 7.22
CA VAL A 26 16.15 5.96 6.37
C VAL A 26 17.47 6.59 5.93
N PHE A 27 17.47 7.89 5.62
CA PHE A 27 18.65 8.56 5.06
C PHE A 27 19.49 9.28 6.12
N ASP A 28 18.87 10.16 6.92
CA ASP A 28 19.61 10.98 7.91
C ASP A 28 19.95 10.17 9.15
N ASP A 29 18.97 9.68 9.89
CA ASP A 29 19.16 8.97 11.16
C ASP A 29 19.57 7.50 10.96
N GLN A 30 19.24 6.93 9.81
CA GLN A 30 19.57 5.55 9.41
C GLN A 30 19.13 4.47 10.39
N ILE A 31 18.02 4.68 11.10
CA ILE A 31 17.45 3.74 12.07
C ILE A 31 16.39 2.80 11.47
N ALA A 32 15.86 3.14 10.31
CA ALA A 32 14.95 2.28 9.57
C ALA A 32 15.54 1.82 8.24
N THR A 33 15.07 0.68 7.74
CA THR A 33 15.38 0.20 6.38
C THR A 33 14.37 0.69 5.37
N ASN A 34 13.13 0.91 5.81
CA ASN A 34 12.03 1.38 4.98
C ASN A 34 10.97 2.05 5.83
N VAL A 35 10.24 2.97 5.23
CA VAL A 35 9.01 3.55 5.77
C VAL A 35 8.02 3.79 4.65
N GLY A 36 6.75 3.49 4.88
CA GLY A 36 5.66 3.72 3.94
C GLY A 36 4.41 4.20 4.66
N ALA A 37 3.61 5.02 4.01
CA ALA A 37 2.30 5.44 4.49
C ALA A 37 1.26 5.32 3.37
N PHE A 38 0.06 4.93 3.72
CA PHE A 38 -1.06 4.81 2.78
C PHE A 38 -2.40 4.81 3.51
N VAL A 39 -3.45 5.04 2.76
CA VAL A 39 -4.83 4.82 3.20
C VAL A 39 -5.29 3.45 2.71
N SER A 40 -5.72 2.60 3.64
CA SER A 40 -6.43 1.36 3.31
C SER A 40 -7.91 1.67 3.33
N GLU A 41 -8.50 1.79 2.15
CA GLU A 41 -9.90 2.15 1.99
C GLU A 41 -10.80 0.93 2.16
N GLY A 42 -11.95 1.13 2.81
CA GLY A 42 -12.99 0.12 2.94
C GLY A 42 -14.37 0.76 2.94
N GLU A 43 -15.41 -0.01 2.63
CA GLU A 43 -16.79 0.45 2.52
C GLU A 43 -17.33 1.00 3.85
N ILE A 44 -17.04 0.32 4.96
CA ILE A 44 -17.54 0.69 6.30
C ILE A 44 -16.60 1.67 7.00
N GLY A 45 -15.29 1.56 6.76
CA GLY A 45 -14.28 2.39 7.39
C GLY A 45 -12.93 2.24 6.71
N SER A 46 -12.11 3.27 6.81
CA SER A 46 -10.76 3.30 6.23
C SER A 46 -9.72 3.46 7.34
N GLN A 47 -8.50 3.08 7.06
CA GLN A 47 -7.37 3.21 7.99
C GLN A 47 -6.24 3.99 7.33
N PHE A 48 -5.72 5.00 8.02
CA PHE A 48 -4.45 5.60 7.67
C PHE A 48 -3.34 4.81 8.35
N MET A 49 -2.42 4.27 7.58
CA MET A 49 -1.36 3.39 8.09
C MET A 49 0.01 3.98 7.79
N ILE A 50 0.89 3.93 8.80
CA ILE A 50 2.32 4.18 8.63
C ILE A 50 3.04 2.91 9.06
N ILE A 51 3.89 2.37 8.20
CA ILE A 51 4.66 1.15 8.47
C ILE A 51 6.13 1.48 8.34
N ALA A 52 6.88 1.29 9.41
CA ALA A 52 8.33 1.44 9.41
C ALA A 52 9.01 0.11 9.76
N THR A 53 10.08 -0.22 9.07
CA THR A 53 10.91 -1.40 9.37
C THR A 53 12.22 -0.94 9.96
N ALA A 54 12.41 -1.19 11.25
CA ALA A 54 13.63 -0.86 11.95
C ALA A 54 14.84 -1.64 11.42
N LYS A 55 16.03 -1.06 11.49
CA LYS A 55 17.26 -1.83 11.36
C LYS A 55 17.46 -2.71 12.60
N PRO A 56 18.17 -3.84 12.48
CA PRO A 56 18.47 -4.69 13.63
C PRO A 56 19.09 -3.90 14.78
N GLY A 57 18.55 -4.07 15.99
CA GLY A 57 19.05 -3.45 17.19
C GLY A 57 18.60 -2.00 17.45
N GLN A 58 17.76 -1.44 16.59
CA GLN A 58 17.18 -0.11 16.80
C GLN A 58 15.92 -0.17 17.68
N ASP A 59 15.70 0.91 18.43
CA ASP A 59 14.54 1.05 19.30
C ASP A 59 13.29 1.46 18.48
N LEU A 60 12.22 0.69 18.60
CA LEU A 60 10.96 0.99 17.95
C LEU A 60 10.29 2.24 18.52
N ALA A 61 10.44 2.50 19.82
CA ALA A 61 9.90 3.69 20.45
C ALA A 61 10.52 4.99 19.91
N GLU A 62 11.80 4.97 19.53
CA GLU A 62 12.46 6.11 18.89
C GLU A 62 11.86 6.38 17.50
N ILE A 63 11.60 5.31 16.73
CA ILE A 63 10.96 5.42 15.40
C ILE A 63 9.54 5.97 15.52
N GLU A 64 8.77 5.48 16.50
CA GLU A 64 7.41 5.97 16.77
C GLU A 64 7.42 7.46 17.10
N ALA A 65 8.29 7.89 18.02
CA ALA A 65 8.41 9.29 18.40
C ALA A 65 8.76 10.21 17.21
N ILE A 66 9.62 9.77 16.30
CA ILE A 66 9.94 10.52 15.08
C ILE A 66 8.76 10.57 14.11
N ILE A 67 7.99 9.49 13.98
CA ILE A 67 6.78 9.47 13.17
C ILE A 67 5.78 10.50 13.71
N ASP A 68 5.53 10.50 15.01
CA ASP A 68 4.60 11.42 15.66
C ASP A 68 5.05 12.87 15.51
N GLU A 69 6.34 13.16 15.68
CA GLU A 69 6.92 14.49 15.46
C GLU A 69 6.71 14.99 14.03
N GLU A 70 6.99 14.15 13.03
CA GLU A 70 6.86 14.53 11.62
C GLU A 70 5.40 14.69 11.19
N VAL A 71 4.50 13.85 11.67
CA VAL A 71 3.05 14.00 11.45
C VAL A 71 2.56 15.29 12.09
N ALA A 72 2.89 15.54 13.36
CA ALA A 72 2.50 16.77 14.06
C ALA A 72 3.04 18.02 13.33
N ARG A 73 4.29 18.01 12.89
CA ARG A 73 4.89 19.10 12.12
C ARG A 73 4.20 19.32 10.78
N LEU A 74 3.87 18.23 10.05
CA LEU A 74 3.14 18.34 8.80
C LEU A 74 1.75 18.95 9.00
N LEU A 75 1.04 18.58 10.09
CA LEU A 75 -0.28 19.13 10.40
C LEU A 75 -0.24 20.56 10.96
N ALA A 76 0.89 20.98 11.56
CA ALA A 76 1.07 22.36 12.03
C ALA A 76 1.36 23.31 10.86
N ASP A 77 2.36 22.97 10.04
CA ASP A 77 2.94 23.86 9.02
C ASP A 77 2.30 23.66 7.64
N GLY A 78 1.68 22.50 7.40
CA GLY A 78 1.20 22.06 6.10
C GLY A 78 2.35 21.55 5.19
N PRO A 79 1.99 20.96 4.05
CA PRO A 79 2.95 20.62 3.02
C PRO A 79 3.43 21.91 2.30
N THR A 80 4.70 21.94 1.92
CA THR A 80 5.22 22.97 1.03
C THR A 80 4.63 22.81 -0.37
N ALA A 81 4.68 23.86 -1.18
CA ALA A 81 4.21 23.83 -2.56
C ALA A 81 4.92 22.74 -3.39
N ILE A 82 6.21 22.52 -3.16
CA ILE A 82 7.00 21.49 -3.87
C ILE A 82 6.61 20.09 -3.42
N GLU A 83 6.34 19.87 -2.14
CA GLU A 83 5.88 18.58 -1.62
C GLU A 83 4.51 18.22 -2.20
N LEU A 84 3.58 19.16 -2.19
CA LEU A 84 2.25 18.95 -2.74
C LEU A 84 2.28 18.70 -4.26
N GLU A 85 3.06 19.45 -5.00
CA GLU A 85 3.20 19.26 -6.45
C GLU A 85 3.77 17.89 -6.79
N ARG A 86 4.79 17.43 -6.04
CA ARG A 86 5.32 16.06 -6.20
C ARG A 86 4.27 15.00 -5.90
N ALA A 87 3.52 15.16 -4.82
CA ALA A 87 2.47 14.22 -4.44
C ALA A 87 1.38 14.14 -5.52
N ARG A 88 0.90 15.28 -6.03
CA ARG A 88 -0.07 15.34 -7.13
C ARG A 88 0.46 14.68 -8.40
N THR A 89 1.68 15.01 -8.80
CA THR A 89 2.30 14.44 -10.01
C THR A 89 2.47 12.94 -9.90
N SER A 90 2.90 12.44 -8.74
CA SER A 90 3.05 11.00 -8.47
C SER A 90 1.71 10.29 -8.56
N THR A 91 0.70 10.79 -7.86
CA THR A 91 -0.65 10.22 -7.83
C THR A 91 -1.30 10.29 -9.21
N GLY A 92 -1.25 11.44 -9.88
CA GLY A 92 -1.79 11.62 -11.23
C GLY A 92 -1.14 10.69 -12.26
N SER A 93 0.18 10.51 -12.18
CA SER A 93 0.89 9.53 -13.03
C SER A 93 0.47 8.09 -12.74
N GLY A 94 0.10 7.78 -11.50
CA GLY A 94 -0.48 6.49 -11.10
C GLY A 94 -1.79 6.22 -11.82
N TYR A 95 -2.71 7.18 -11.82
CA TYR A 95 -3.98 7.08 -12.56
C TYR A 95 -3.77 6.85 -14.05
N VAL A 96 -2.90 7.63 -14.69
CA VAL A 96 -2.62 7.48 -16.13
C VAL A 96 -2.09 6.08 -16.44
N ARG A 97 -1.09 5.61 -15.69
CA ARG A 97 -0.53 4.25 -15.87
C ARG A 97 -1.55 3.14 -15.57
N GLY A 98 -2.44 3.35 -14.57
CA GLY A 98 -3.55 2.43 -14.29
C GLY A 98 -4.49 2.29 -15.49
N LEU A 99 -4.84 3.40 -16.11
CA LEU A 99 -5.75 3.43 -17.28
C LEU A 99 -5.14 2.85 -18.57
N GLU A 100 -3.82 2.77 -18.67
CA GLU A 100 -3.14 2.10 -19.81
C GLU A 100 -3.33 0.58 -19.79
N ARG A 101 -3.46 -0.01 -18.60
CA ARG A 101 -3.71 -1.45 -18.44
C ARG A 101 -5.20 -1.75 -18.54
N ILE A 102 -5.57 -2.73 -19.35
CA ILE A 102 -6.98 -3.13 -19.54
C ILE A 102 -7.47 -3.92 -18.34
N GLY A 103 -6.70 -4.89 -17.85
CA GLY A 103 -7.05 -5.78 -16.75
C GLY A 103 -5.93 -5.89 -15.72
N GLY A 104 -6.14 -6.76 -14.70
CA GLY A 104 -5.25 -6.93 -13.56
C GLY A 104 -5.50 -5.88 -12.47
N PHE A 105 -4.90 -6.09 -11.30
CA PHE A 105 -5.08 -5.21 -10.15
C PHE A 105 -4.69 -3.75 -10.49
N GLY A 106 -5.61 -2.83 -10.21
CA GLY A 106 -5.45 -1.40 -10.49
C GLY A 106 -5.47 -1.04 -11.97
N GLY A 107 -5.97 -1.92 -12.85
CA GLY A 107 -6.20 -1.63 -14.25
C GLY A 107 -7.56 -0.94 -14.51
N LYS A 108 -7.83 -0.65 -15.77
CA LYS A 108 -9.07 0.04 -16.18
C LYS A 108 -10.33 -0.70 -15.74
N SER A 109 -10.34 -2.04 -15.86
CA SER A 109 -11.47 -2.86 -15.44
C SER A 109 -11.76 -2.74 -13.94
N ASP A 110 -10.72 -2.71 -13.12
CA ASP A 110 -10.87 -2.53 -11.66
C ASP A 110 -11.44 -1.16 -11.34
N LEU A 111 -10.87 -0.09 -11.89
CA LEU A 111 -11.35 1.28 -11.66
C LEU A 111 -12.82 1.46 -12.05
N LEU A 112 -13.25 0.85 -13.16
CA LEU A 112 -14.63 0.92 -13.60
C LEU A 112 -15.56 0.08 -12.71
N ALA A 113 -15.11 -1.10 -12.28
CA ALA A 113 -15.86 -1.98 -11.41
C ALA A 113 -16.02 -1.38 -9.99
N GLU A 114 -14.95 -0.85 -9.42
CA GLU A 114 -14.98 -0.13 -8.14
C GLU A 114 -15.93 1.07 -8.18
N GLY A 115 -15.86 1.86 -9.27
CA GLY A 115 -16.77 2.98 -9.49
C GLY A 115 -18.23 2.53 -9.53
N GLU A 116 -18.54 1.46 -10.24
CA GLU A 116 -19.91 0.93 -10.31
C GLU A 116 -20.38 0.37 -8.96
N VAL A 117 -19.56 -0.48 -8.33
CA VAL A 117 -19.96 -1.20 -7.11
C VAL A 117 -20.13 -0.24 -5.91
N TYR A 118 -19.21 0.69 -5.71
CA TYR A 118 -19.20 1.54 -4.51
C TYR A 118 -19.82 2.91 -4.71
N HIS A 119 -19.92 3.39 -5.94
CA HIS A 119 -20.41 4.74 -6.25
C HIS A 119 -21.58 4.76 -7.23
N ASN A 120 -21.97 3.60 -7.77
CA ASN A 120 -22.98 3.47 -8.81
C ASN A 120 -22.66 4.36 -10.04
N ASP A 121 -21.37 4.57 -10.28
CA ASP A 121 -20.83 5.34 -11.40
C ASP A 121 -19.45 4.82 -11.81
N PRO A 122 -19.32 4.12 -12.95
CA PRO A 122 -18.02 3.66 -13.45
C PRO A 122 -17.00 4.80 -13.67
N GLY A 123 -17.49 6.03 -13.76
CA GLY A 123 -16.69 7.23 -13.95
C GLY A 123 -16.21 7.90 -12.66
N ALA A 124 -16.53 7.37 -11.48
CA ALA A 124 -16.24 7.98 -10.17
C ALA A 124 -14.76 8.32 -9.95
N TRP A 125 -13.84 7.53 -10.51
CA TRP A 125 -12.39 7.78 -10.45
C TRP A 125 -12.00 9.18 -10.97
N ARG A 126 -12.76 9.77 -11.90
CA ARG A 126 -12.49 11.11 -12.43
C ARG A 126 -12.67 12.18 -11.36
N VAL A 127 -13.62 11.96 -10.46
CA VAL A 127 -13.88 12.88 -9.34
C VAL A 127 -12.70 12.86 -8.36
N SER A 128 -12.21 11.69 -7.99
CA SER A 128 -11.01 11.55 -7.14
C SER A 128 -9.78 12.12 -7.82
N TYR A 129 -9.58 11.83 -9.10
CA TYR A 129 -8.49 12.40 -9.88
C TYR A 129 -8.53 13.94 -9.89
N GLN A 130 -9.69 14.54 -10.13
CA GLN A 130 -9.86 16.00 -10.12
C GLN A 130 -9.59 16.60 -8.72
N ARG A 131 -10.06 15.95 -7.65
CA ARG A 131 -9.77 16.36 -6.28
C ARG A 131 -8.27 16.36 -5.98
N VAL A 132 -7.55 15.35 -6.44
CA VAL A 132 -6.08 15.31 -6.32
C VAL A 132 -5.43 16.50 -7.04
N LEU A 133 -5.88 16.83 -8.24
CA LEU A 133 -5.34 17.97 -9.00
C LEU A 133 -5.62 19.33 -8.32
N ASP A 134 -6.80 19.47 -7.73
CA ASP A 134 -7.28 20.72 -7.14
C ASP A 134 -6.91 20.87 -5.66
N ALA A 135 -6.38 19.82 -5.02
CA ALA A 135 -6.06 19.79 -3.59
C ALA A 135 -5.13 20.94 -3.18
N ARG A 136 -5.42 21.60 -2.09
CA ARG A 136 -4.62 22.70 -1.54
C ARG A 136 -3.98 22.27 -0.22
N PRO A 137 -2.86 22.87 0.20
CA PRO A 137 -2.23 22.55 1.48
C PRO A 137 -3.22 22.58 2.66
N ALA A 138 -4.14 23.54 2.67
CA ALA A 138 -5.14 23.67 3.73
C ALA A 138 -6.13 22.50 3.77
N ASP A 139 -6.48 21.93 2.60
CA ASP A 139 -7.41 20.80 2.51
C ASP A 139 -6.78 19.53 3.11
N LEU A 140 -5.49 19.32 2.85
CA LEU A 140 -4.73 18.21 3.42
C LEU A 140 -4.59 18.35 4.94
N VAL A 141 -4.26 19.54 5.41
CA VAL A 141 -4.14 19.81 6.85
C VAL A 141 -5.48 19.63 7.56
N ALA A 142 -6.59 20.09 6.97
CA ALA A 142 -7.92 19.91 7.53
C ALA A 142 -8.27 18.44 7.70
N ALA A 143 -8.12 17.64 6.63
CA ALA A 143 -8.35 16.19 6.69
C ALA A 143 -7.43 15.49 7.69
N GLY A 144 -6.13 15.84 7.70
CA GLY A 144 -5.20 15.26 8.66
C GLY A 144 -5.53 15.58 10.11
N ARG A 145 -5.96 16.82 10.42
CA ARG A 145 -6.38 17.20 11.77
C ARG A 145 -7.66 16.51 12.20
N GLU A 146 -8.60 16.29 11.30
CA GLU A 146 -9.84 15.61 11.58
C GLU A 146 -9.64 14.14 11.92
N TRP A 147 -8.75 13.46 11.19
CA TRP A 147 -8.66 12.00 11.24
C TRP A 147 -7.40 11.43 11.91
N LEU A 148 -6.33 12.22 12.09
CA LEU A 148 -5.06 11.73 12.61
C LEU A 148 -4.70 12.26 14.01
N MET A 149 -5.54 13.11 14.63
CA MET A 149 -5.24 13.74 15.92
C MET A 149 -5.92 13.08 17.11
N ASP A 150 -6.92 12.23 16.91
CA ASP A 150 -7.73 11.63 17.96
C ASP A 150 -7.33 10.16 18.24
N GLY A 151 -6.06 9.98 18.55
CA GLY A 151 -5.51 8.68 18.93
C GLY A 151 -4.93 7.89 17.76
N SER A 152 -4.06 6.96 18.13
CA SER A 152 -3.42 6.01 17.21
C SER A 152 -3.37 4.62 17.84
N TYR A 153 -3.25 3.60 17.01
CA TYR A 153 -2.97 2.24 17.44
C TYR A 153 -1.59 1.84 16.91
N THR A 154 -0.70 1.49 17.82
CA THR A 154 0.65 1.02 17.49
C THR A 154 0.75 -0.49 17.61
N LEU A 155 1.22 -1.15 16.55
CA LEU A 155 1.51 -2.57 16.53
C LEU A 155 3.01 -2.76 16.34
N GLU A 156 3.68 -3.32 17.34
CA GLU A 156 5.06 -3.73 17.24
C GLU A 156 5.16 -5.20 16.84
N VAL A 157 5.94 -5.47 15.80
CA VAL A 157 6.25 -6.83 15.37
C VAL A 157 7.71 -7.11 15.65
N LEU A 158 7.97 -7.94 16.65
CA LEU A 158 9.31 -8.31 17.07
C LEU A 158 9.75 -9.61 16.38
N PRO A 159 11.07 -9.79 16.11
CA PRO A 159 11.58 -11.05 15.59
C PRO A 159 11.33 -12.18 16.59
N PHE A 160 11.11 -13.38 16.08
CA PHE A 160 11.02 -14.56 16.94
C PHE A 160 12.32 -14.74 17.73
N PRO A 161 12.24 -15.14 19.02
CA PRO A 161 13.43 -15.57 19.75
C PRO A 161 14.08 -16.74 19.01
N GLU A 162 15.42 -16.83 19.09
CA GLU A 162 16.15 -17.94 18.47
C GLU A 162 15.60 -19.27 18.97
N TYR A 163 14.98 -20.01 18.10
CA TYR A 163 14.64 -21.41 18.39
C TYR A 163 15.89 -22.26 18.15
N SER A 164 16.46 -22.81 19.21
CA SER A 164 17.34 -23.96 19.04
C SER A 164 16.46 -25.12 18.56
N ALA A 165 16.54 -25.48 17.31
CA ALA A 165 15.89 -26.70 16.83
C ALA A 165 16.48 -27.85 17.64
N ALA A 166 15.64 -28.56 18.44
CA ALA A 166 16.06 -29.81 19.02
C ALA A 166 16.60 -30.71 17.89
N ALA A 167 17.77 -31.31 18.14
CA ALA A 167 18.52 -32.08 17.14
C ALA A 167 17.86 -33.42 16.76
N THR A 168 16.55 -33.45 16.60
CA THR A 168 15.75 -34.58 16.14
C THR A 168 15.23 -34.33 14.74
N GLY A 169 16.06 -33.80 13.88
CA GLY A 169 15.72 -33.57 12.47
C GLY A 169 16.10 -34.77 11.60
N ALA A 170 15.33 -35.00 10.57
CA ALA A 170 15.74 -35.88 9.48
C ALA A 170 17.13 -35.48 8.98
N ASP A 171 17.98 -36.47 8.73
CA ASP A 171 19.30 -36.25 8.14
C ASP A 171 19.13 -35.63 6.75
N ARG A 172 19.37 -34.32 6.68
CA ARG A 172 19.28 -33.54 5.43
C ARG A 172 20.55 -33.57 4.61
N SER A 173 21.58 -34.31 5.04
CA SER A 173 22.78 -34.56 4.26
C SER A 173 22.51 -35.56 3.13
N GLN A 174 21.46 -36.34 3.24
CA GLN A 174 21.02 -37.27 2.21
C GLN A 174 19.70 -36.80 1.57
N MET A 175 19.73 -36.65 0.27
CA MET A 175 18.52 -36.38 -0.50
C MET A 175 17.60 -37.63 -0.41
N PRO A 176 16.30 -37.48 -0.06
CA PRO A 176 15.39 -38.59 -0.11
C PRO A 176 15.43 -39.24 -1.50
N ALA A 177 15.40 -40.57 -1.56
CA ALA A 177 15.31 -41.24 -2.83
C ALA A 177 14.07 -40.73 -3.58
N ALA A 178 14.26 -40.25 -4.79
CA ALA A 178 13.14 -39.82 -5.61
C ALA A 178 12.27 -41.04 -5.90
N THR A 179 11.13 -41.13 -5.26
CA THR A 179 10.05 -42.01 -5.70
C THR A 179 9.61 -41.53 -7.08
N GLU A 180 9.26 -42.46 -7.96
CA GLU A 180 8.76 -42.13 -9.29
C GLU A 180 7.73 -40.98 -9.18
N MET A 181 8.04 -39.85 -9.80
CA MET A 181 7.06 -38.78 -9.90
C MET A 181 5.93 -39.24 -10.80
N PRO A 182 4.67 -39.26 -10.32
CA PRO A 182 3.57 -39.54 -11.20
C PRO A 182 3.62 -38.54 -12.35
N MET A 183 3.62 -39.02 -13.58
CA MET A 183 3.52 -38.13 -14.75
C MET A 183 2.25 -37.31 -14.61
N ALA A 184 2.38 -35.99 -14.56
CA ALA A 184 1.23 -35.11 -14.59
C ALA A 184 0.55 -35.27 -15.95
N GLY A 185 -0.57 -36.02 -15.96
CA GLY A 185 -1.46 -36.03 -17.11
C GLY A 185 -2.41 -34.84 -17.05
N PHE A 186 -2.72 -34.29 -18.19
CA PHE A 186 -3.84 -33.36 -18.25
C PHE A 186 -5.14 -34.14 -17.90
N PRO A 187 -6.04 -33.57 -17.11
CA PRO A 187 -7.33 -34.20 -16.87
C PRO A 187 -8.07 -34.35 -18.20
N ASP A 188 -8.80 -35.45 -18.33
CA ASP A 188 -9.68 -35.66 -19.47
C ASP A 188 -10.72 -34.55 -19.53
N PHE A 189 -10.94 -34.00 -20.71
CA PHE A 189 -11.94 -33.00 -20.91
C PHE A 189 -12.94 -33.40 -22.01
N GLU A 190 -14.19 -33.06 -21.80
CA GLU A 190 -15.23 -33.23 -22.81
C GLU A 190 -15.33 -31.99 -23.67
N ARG A 191 -15.50 -32.20 -24.99
CA ARG A 191 -15.73 -31.12 -25.91
C ARG A 191 -17.13 -31.25 -26.50
N VAL A 192 -17.95 -30.22 -26.25
CA VAL A 192 -19.34 -30.19 -26.74
C VAL A 192 -19.53 -28.96 -27.62
N THR A 193 -20.20 -29.16 -28.75
CA THR A 193 -20.62 -28.03 -29.62
C THR A 193 -22.11 -27.79 -29.37
N LEU A 194 -22.44 -26.58 -28.91
CA LEU A 194 -23.83 -26.17 -28.67
C LEU A 194 -24.54 -25.90 -30.00
N SER A 195 -25.88 -25.84 -29.97
CA SER A 195 -26.72 -25.64 -31.16
C SER A 195 -26.45 -24.33 -31.91
N ASN A 196 -25.86 -23.34 -31.24
CA ASN A 196 -25.43 -22.07 -31.81
C ASN A 196 -24.01 -22.09 -32.40
N GLY A 197 -23.35 -23.26 -32.41
CA GLY A 197 -21.98 -23.41 -32.92
C GLY A 197 -20.86 -23.11 -31.90
N LEU A 198 -21.18 -22.70 -30.67
CA LEU A 198 -20.19 -22.47 -29.63
C LEU A 198 -19.57 -23.79 -29.16
N GLN A 199 -18.25 -23.89 -29.16
CA GLN A 199 -17.53 -25.02 -28.58
C GLN A 199 -17.25 -24.75 -27.10
N VAL A 200 -17.63 -25.70 -26.26
CA VAL A 200 -17.37 -25.71 -24.81
C VAL A 200 -16.45 -26.89 -24.49
N ILE A 201 -15.45 -26.65 -23.66
CA ILE A 201 -14.50 -27.66 -23.17
C ILE A 201 -14.67 -27.75 -21.67
#